data_fed12249c4cbfb4a9443eb399cf52213
#
_entry.id   fed12249c4cbfb4a9443eb399cf52213
#
_cell.length_a   1.000
_cell.length_b   1.000
_cell.length_c   1.000
_cell.angle_alpha   90.00
_cell.angle_beta   90.00
_cell.angle_gamma   90.00
#
_symmetry.space_group_name_H-M   'P 1'
#
loop_
_entity.id
_entity.type
_entity.pdbx_description
1 polymer ?
#
loop_
_entity_poly.entity_id
_entity_poly.type
_entity_poly.pdbx_seq_one_letter_code
_entity_poly.pdbx_strand_id
1 'polypeptide(L)'
;GEYTMSNGKRFEYNTDISANYSKEFGRNVIFANAQWSASERKYNTVTFGARGFANDKMDYITHAKEYLEGAPSGSESLAREMSVLLSMNYSFDNRYLLDATYRANASSLFGSDKRWGHFWSAGIGWNLHKEHFMENVTVLNQLRFRASTGYSGSQNFNSYQAIASYKYYNENYDNIIGSYLMGLANPDLQWQKTQDNNIGVDITLMDALDVTFDCYIKKTQNLLTPVSLPPSAGFRSYTENLGETKNKGVEFKVNYRIVRDAERDLYFSVFTSGMHNKNRITKISDALSLMNKDRDADKTGGGGGNPNLEENSAITKPSVRYAEGQSMDAIWAVRSLGIDPATGKEVFLDPKG
;
A
#
# COMPACT_ATOMS: atom_id res chain seq x y z
N GLY A 1 -5.20 -40.92 8.36
CA GLY A 1 -4.77 -39.55 8.34
C GLY A 1 -4.34 -39.12 6.94
N GLU A 2 -4.40 -37.84 6.67
CA GLU A 2 -3.92 -37.21 5.45
C GLU A 2 -2.67 -36.38 5.79
N TYR A 3 -1.72 -36.37 4.88
CA TYR A 3 -0.49 -35.60 4.98
C TYR A 3 -0.29 -34.78 3.71
N THR A 4 -0.07 -33.49 3.86
CA THR A 4 0.21 -32.58 2.75
C THR A 4 1.65 -32.08 2.84
N MET A 5 2.41 -32.26 1.77
CA MET A 5 3.76 -31.75 1.65
C MET A 5 3.80 -30.59 0.65
N SER A 6 4.34 -29.46 1.09
CA SER A 6 4.58 -28.32 0.23
C SER A 6 6.08 -28.02 0.20
N ASN A 7 6.64 -28.00 -1.00
CA ASN A 7 8.04 -27.68 -1.23
C ASN A 7 8.13 -26.38 -2.02
N GLY A 8 8.77 -25.37 -1.44
CA GLY A 8 8.99 -24.07 -2.05
C GLY A 8 10.46 -23.81 -2.35
N LYS A 9 10.77 -23.35 -3.55
CA LYS A 9 12.11 -22.90 -3.93
C LYS A 9 12.05 -21.41 -4.28
N ARG A 10 12.85 -20.61 -3.56
CA ARG A 10 13.04 -19.19 -3.82
C ARG A 10 14.45 -18.95 -4.34
N PHE A 11 14.52 -18.23 -5.43
CA PHE A 11 15.76 -17.68 -5.97
C PHE A 11 15.60 -16.15 -6.04
N GLU A 12 16.57 -15.43 -5.48
CA GLU A 12 16.58 -13.97 -5.47
C GLU A 12 18.00 -13.49 -5.64
N TYR A 13 18.19 -12.53 -6.54
CA TYR A 13 19.43 -11.77 -6.58
C TYR A 13 19.14 -10.28 -6.68
N ASN A 14 20.03 -9.50 -6.09
CA ASN A 14 20.02 -8.03 -6.15
C ASN A 14 21.42 -7.58 -6.54
N THR A 15 21.50 -6.65 -7.45
CA THR A 15 22.74 -6.01 -7.89
C THR A 15 22.57 -4.53 -7.77
N ASP A 16 23.50 -3.88 -7.05
CA ASP A 16 23.53 -2.45 -6.84
C ASP A 16 24.90 -1.92 -7.22
N ILE A 17 24.92 -0.89 -8.07
CA ILE A 17 26.12 -0.14 -8.43
C ILE A 17 25.86 1.30 -8.07
N SER A 18 26.74 1.89 -7.25
CA SER A 18 26.61 3.28 -6.82
C SER A 18 27.90 4.06 -7.00
N ALA A 19 27.76 5.33 -7.35
CA ALA A 19 28.81 6.31 -7.39
C ALA A 19 28.44 7.47 -6.46
N ASN A 20 29.35 7.83 -5.58
CA ASN A 20 29.16 8.92 -4.62
C ASN A 20 30.21 10.00 -4.85
N TYR A 21 29.77 11.23 -4.82
CA TYR A 21 30.64 12.39 -4.89
C TYR A 21 30.36 13.31 -3.71
N SER A 22 31.39 13.67 -2.97
CA SER A 22 31.29 14.62 -1.87
C SER A 22 32.41 15.65 -1.99
N LYS A 23 32.04 16.91 -1.91
CA LYS A 23 33.02 18.00 -1.94
C LYS A 23 32.60 19.17 -1.09
N GLU A 24 33.52 19.66 -0.30
CA GLU A 24 33.43 20.91 0.44
C GLU A 24 34.33 21.96 -0.20
N PHE A 25 33.79 23.16 -0.45
CA PHE A 25 34.53 24.28 -0.98
C PHE A 25 34.04 25.60 -0.38
N GLY A 26 34.86 26.13 0.51
CA GLY A 26 34.50 27.29 1.31
C GLY A 26 33.30 26.99 2.20
N ARG A 27 32.18 27.74 2.00
CA ARG A 27 30.94 27.57 2.74
C ARG A 27 29.97 26.58 2.09
N ASN A 28 30.34 25.96 0.98
CA ASN A 28 29.50 25.11 0.18
C ASN A 28 29.87 23.65 0.44
N VAL A 29 28.87 22.81 0.67
CA VAL A 29 29.01 21.35 0.74
C VAL A 29 28.04 20.75 -0.26
N ILE A 30 28.55 19.91 -1.16
CA ILE A 30 27.77 19.17 -2.13
C ILE A 30 27.99 17.67 -1.88
N PHE A 31 26.90 16.93 -1.81
CA PHE A 31 26.90 15.48 -1.90
C PHE A 31 26.00 15.06 -3.05
N ALA A 32 26.50 14.19 -3.92
CA ALA A 32 25.72 13.62 -5.02
C ALA A 32 25.90 12.10 -5.04
N ASN A 33 24.82 11.40 -5.31
CA ASN A 33 24.80 9.95 -5.46
C ASN A 33 24.09 9.58 -6.75
N ALA A 34 24.67 8.64 -7.49
CA ALA A 34 24.04 7.97 -8.61
C ALA A 34 24.07 6.46 -8.35
N GLN A 35 22.93 5.81 -8.42
CA GLN A 35 22.80 4.37 -8.18
C GLN A 35 21.99 3.73 -9.30
N TRP A 36 22.45 2.58 -9.75
CA TRP A 36 21.69 1.65 -10.59
C TRP A 36 21.48 0.36 -9.82
N SER A 37 20.24 -0.17 -9.87
CA SER A 37 19.87 -1.41 -9.20
C SER A 37 19.10 -2.31 -10.15
N ALA A 38 19.35 -3.61 -10.06
CA ALA A 38 18.57 -4.64 -10.75
C ALA A 38 18.31 -5.80 -9.81
N SER A 39 17.10 -6.35 -9.84
CA SER A 39 16.71 -7.50 -9.04
C SER A 39 15.83 -8.46 -9.82
N GLU A 40 15.97 -9.74 -9.50
CA GLU A 40 15.05 -10.78 -9.93
C GLU A 40 14.66 -11.61 -8.72
N ARG A 41 13.37 -11.89 -8.62
CA ARG A 41 12.79 -12.75 -7.60
C ARG A 41 11.96 -13.83 -8.29
N LYS A 42 12.37 -15.08 -8.15
CA LYS A 42 11.66 -16.26 -8.64
C LYS A 42 11.22 -17.12 -7.48
N TYR A 43 9.96 -17.50 -7.46
CA TYR A 43 9.40 -18.37 -6.45
C TYR A 43 8.57 -19.46 -7.11
N ASN A 44 8.88 -20.72 -6.78
CA ASN A 44 8.15 -21.90 -7.27
C ASN A 44 7.70 -22.71 -6.08
N THR A 45 6.44 -23.14 -6.08
CA THR A 45 5.92 -24.10 -5.10
C THR A 45 5.34 -25.30 -5.79
N VAL A 46 5.51 -26.47 -5.16
CA VAL A 46 4.82 -27.70 -5.51
C VAL A 46 4.22 -28.28 -4.24
N THR A 47 2.94 -28.61 -4.30
CA THR A 47 2.18 -29.15 -3.17
C THR A 47 1.49 -30.43 -3.63
N PHE A 48 1.63 -31.49 -2.86
CA PHE A 48 0.95 -32.77 -3.06
C PHE A 48 0.58 -33.37 -1.73
N GLY A 49 -0.48 -34.17 -1.71
CA GLY A 49 -0.99 -34.83 -0.53
C GLY A 49 -0.97 -36.34 -0.66
N ALA A 50 -0.94 -37.01 0.47
CA ALA A 50 -0.98 -38.45 0.56
C ALA A 50 -1.80 -38.92 1.75
N ARG A 51 -2.32 -40.15 1.72
CA ARG A 51 -3.14 -40.76 2.77
C ARG A 51 -2.80 -42.24 2.97
N GLY A 52 -3.38 -42.81 4.03
CA GLY A 52 -3.24 -44.23 4.30
C GLY A 52 -1.95 -44.59 5.01
N PHE A 53 -1.47 -43.77 5.93
CA PHE A 53 -0.33 -44.05 6.80
C PHE A 53 -0.65 -45.18 7.77
N ALA A 54 0.28 -46.10 7.98
CA ALA A 54 0.08 -47.28 8.82
C ALA A 54 -0.07 -46.94 10.32
N ASN A 55 0.59 -45.89 10.78
CA ASN A 55 0.48 -45.36 12.14
C ASN A 55 0.97 -43.93 12.21
N ASP A 56 0.70 -43.24 13.33
CA ASP A 56 1.03 -41.82 13.54
C ASP A 56 2.54 -41.52 13.67
N LYS A 57 3.40 -42.52 13.74
CA LYS A 57 4.86 -42.35 13.79
C LYS A 57 5.50 -42.43 12.40
N MET A 58 4.75 -42.84 11.39
CA MET A 58 5.18 -42.92 10.00
C MET A 58 4.64 -41.71 9.21
N ASP A 59 5.10 -40.55 9.57
CA ASP A 59 4.63 -39.25 9.05
C ASP A 59 5.40 -38.75 7.82
N TYR A 60 6.34 -39.55 7.30
CA TYR A 60 7.04 -39.20 6.07
C TYR A 60 6.21 -39.59 4.83
N ILE A 61 6.10 -38.70 3.87
CA ILE A 61 5.18 -38.84 2.73
C ILE A 61 5.33 -40.13 1.93
N THR A 62 6.55 -40.70 1.88
CA THR A 62 6.81 -41.96 1.18
C THR A 62 6.26 -43.20 1.87
N HIS A 63 5.80 -43.07 3.12
CA HIS A 63 5.14 -44.15 3.87
C HIS A 63 3.64 -44.21 3.64
N ALA A 64 3.09 -43.30 2.85
CA ALA A 64 1.67 -43.29 2.50
C ALA A 64 1.35 -44.47 1.57
N LYS A 65 0.12 -45.00 1.73
CA LYS A 65 -0.39 -46.05 0.86
C LYS A 65 -0.71 -45.54 -0.54
N GLU A 66 -1.20 -44.29 -0.63
CA GLU A 66 -1.62 -43.69 -1.88
C GLU A 66 -1.51 -42.16 -1.82
N TYR A 67 -1.29 -41.53 -2.96
CA TYR A 67 -1.42 -40.10 -3.10
C TYR A 67 -2.89 -39.68 -3.15
N LEU A 68 -3.20 -38.48 -2.66
CA LEU A 68 -4.54 -37.91 -2.82
C LEU A 68 -4.86 -37.77 -4.31
N GLU A 69 -6.12 -37.99 -4.65
CA GLU A 69 -6.58 -37.85 -6.01
C GLU A 69 -6.39 -36.43 -6.53
N GLY A 70 -6.01 -36.34 -7.80
CA GLY A 70 -5.71 -35.11 -8.49
C GLY A 70 -4.22 -34.92 -8.77
N ALA A 71 -3.91 -33.98 -9.68
CA ALA A 71 -2.54 -33.61 -9.98
C ALA A 71 -1.94 -32.79 -8.83
N PRO A 72 -0.61 -32.87 -8.63
CA PRO A 72 0.06 -31.95 -7.74
C PRO A 72 -0.27 -30.51 -8.09
N SER A 73 -0.54 -29.68 -7.08
CA SER A 73 -0.76 -28.25 -7.25
C SER A 73 0.56 -27.49 -7.09
N GLY A 74 0.62 -26.29 -7.65
CA GLY A 74 1.79 -25.45 -7.50
C GLY A 74 1.58 -24.08 -8.12
N SER A 75 2.54 -23.21 -7.89
CA SER A 75 2.56 -21.86 -8.45
C SER A 75 3.97 -21.45 -8.79
N GLU A 76 4.11 -20.64 -9.82
CA GLU A 76 5.34 -19.96 -10.17
C GLU A 76 5.09 -18.46 -10.17
N SER A 77 6.03 -17.70 -9.59
CA SER A 77 6.02 -16.24 -9.56
C SER A 77 7.38 -15.74 -9.98
N LEU A 78 7.41 -14.81 -10.92
CA LEU A 78 8.61 -14.16 -11.40
C LEU A 78 8.37 -12.65 -11.39
N ALA A 79 9.24 -11.92 -10.68
CA ALA A 79 9.27 -10.47 -10.67
C ALA A 79 10.68 -9.98 -10.96
N ARG A 80 10.81 -9.02 -11.86
CA ARG A 80 12.04 -8.33 -12.20
C ARG A 80 11.86 -6.84 -12.03
N GLU A 81 12.84 -6.23 -11.40
CA GLU A 81 12.84 -4.78 -11.18
C GLU A 81 14.18 -4.20 -11.57
N MET A 82 14.15 -2.98 -12.09
CA MET A 82 15.34 -2.19 -12.37
C MET A 82 15.08 -0.76 -11.93
N SER A 83 16.07 -0.10 -11.36
CA SER A 83 15.94 1.30 -10.98
C SER A 83 17.21 2.09 -11.21
N VAL A 84 17.01 3.38 -11.48
CA VAL A 84 18.07 4.40 -11.49
C VAL A 84 17.68 5.45 -10.46
N LEU A 85 18.57 5.76 -9.54
CA LEU A 85 18.42 6.79 -8.52
C LEU A 85 19.52 7.84 -8.70
N LEU A 86 19.13 9.09 -8.74
CA LEU A 86 20.01 10.25 -8.67
C LEU A 86 19.59 11.10 -7.49
N SER A 87 20.52 11.44 -6.60
CA SER A 87 20.25 12.34 -5.49
C SER A 87 21.36 13.37 -5.32
N MET A 88 20.96 14.54 -4.88
CA MET A 88 21.86 15.65 -4.58
C MET A 88 21.42 16.33 -3.30
N ASN A 89 22.38 16.55 -2.41
CA ASN A 89 22.24 17.36 -1.23
C ASN A 89 23.21 18.52 -1.31
N TYR A 90 22.73 19.72 -1.12
CA TYR A 90 23.53 20.93 -1.10
C TYR A 90 23.31 21.70 0.19
N SER A 91 24.38 22.15 0.79
CA SER A 91 24.36 22.99 1.98
C SER A 91 25.23 24.22 1.77
N PHE A 92 24.66 25.38 2.00
CA PHE A 92 25.38 26.64 2.06
C PHE A 92 25.48 27.13 3.48
N ASP A 93 26.72 27.20 3.99
CA ASP A 93 27.05 27.71 5.33
C ASP A 93 26.27 27.02 6.48
N ASN A 94 25.84 25.75 6.27
CA ASN A 94 24.92 25.06 7.16
C ASN A 94 23.64 25.83 7.46
N ARG A 95 23.33 26.87 6.71
CA ARG A 95 22.13 27.72 6.86
C ARG A 95 21.03 27.32 5.89
N TYR A 96 21.38 27.20 4.64
CA TYR A 96 20.43 26.86 3.56
C TYR A 96 20.74 25.47 3.05
N LEU A 97 19.73 24.62 3.08
CA LEU A 97 19.81 23.22 2.67
C LEU A 97 18.89 23.00 1.48
N LEU A 98 19.39 22.28 0.50
CA LEU A 98 18.62 21.87 -0.67
C LEU A 98 18.82 20.37 -0.91
N ASP A 99 17.74 19.64 -1.03
CA ASP A 99 17.73 18.23 -1.36
C ASP A 99 16.96 18.01 -2.65
N ALA A 100 17.49 17.20 -3.56
CA ALA A 100 16.80 16.80 -4.78
C ALA A 100 17.05 15.33 -5.04
N THR A 101 16.00 14.60 -5.39
CA THR A 101 16.08 13.18 -5.73
C THR A 101 15.23 12.90 -6.96
N TYR A 102 15.78 12.12 -7.87
CA TYR A 102 15.07 11.58 -9.02
C TYR A 102 15.25 10.06 -9.06
N ARG A 103 14.16 9.33 -9.25
CA ARG A 103 14.17 7.88 -9.35
C ARG A 103 13.31 7.40 -10.52
N ALA A 104 13.89 6.61 -11.40
CA ALA A 104 13.18 5.88 -12.43
C ALA A 104 13.16 4.40 -12.06
N ASN A 105 11.97 3.81 -11.91
CA ASN A 105 11.79 2.39 -11.62
C ASN A 105 11.09 1.69 -12.78
N ALA A 106 11.57 0.51 -13.13
CA ALA A 106 10.87 -0.40 -14.04
C ALA A 106 10.52 -1.70 -13.31
N SER A 107 9.33 -2.24 -13.58
CA SER A 107 8.91 -3.52 -13.03
C SER A 107 8.22 -4.37 -14.08
N SER A 108 8.55 -5.67 -14.09
CA SER A 108 7.94 -6.65 -14.98
C SER A 108 6.48 -6.99 -14.63
N LEU A 109 6.00 -6.51 -13.48
CA LEU A 109 4.62 -6.75 -13.03
C LEU A 109 3.61 -5.93 -13.83
N PHE A 110 4.04 -4.83 -14.45
CA PHE A 110 3.20 -3.97 -15.28
C PHE A 110 3.13 -4.44 -16.73
N GLY A 111 2.10 -4.01 -17.44
CA GLY A 111 2.00 -4.15 -18.90
C GLY A 111 3.18 -3.48 -19.61
N SER A 112 3.45 -3.87 -20.87
CA SER A 112 4.63 -3.43 -21.63
C SER A 112 4.84 -1.93 -21.63
N ASP A 113 3.75 -1.16 -21.76
CA ASP A 113 3.79 0.30 -21.95
C ASP A 113 3.79 1.10 -20.64
N LYS A 114 3.60 0.42 -19.50
CA LYS A 114 3.46 1.06 -18.17
C LYS A 114 4.54 0.64 -17.18
N ARG A 115 5.59 -0.05 -17.64
CA ARG A 115 6.66 -0.59 -16.77
C ARG A 115 7.44 0.48 -16.03
N TRP A 116 7.69 1.61 -16.67
CA TRP A 116 8.49 2.67 -16.09
C TRP A 116 7.66 3.66 -15.27
N GLY A 117 8.09 3.89 -14.02
CA GLY A 117 7.60 4.94 -13.15
C GLY A 117 8.70 5.95 -12.87
N HIS A 118 8.39 7.24 -13.03
CA HIS A 118 9.29 8.35 -12.76
C HIS A 118 8.84 9.08 -11.51
N PHE A 119 9.73 9.20 -10.55
CA PHE A 119 9.48 9.80 -9.24
C PHE A 119 10.57 10.81 -8.93
N TRP A 120 10.21 11.85 -8.24
CA TRP A 120 11.16 12.87 -7.83
C TRP A 120 10.70 13.51 -6.52
N SER A 121 11.67 14.07 -5.80
CA SER A 121 11.39 14.91 -4.65
C SER A 121 12.38 16.06 -4.59
N ALA A 122 11.93 17.17 -4.04
CA ALA A 122 12.74 18.32 -3.72
C ALA A 122 12.40 18.83 -2.32
N GLY A 123 13.41 19.19 -1.56
CA GLY A 123 13.28 19.72 -0.22
C GLY A 123 14.18 20.93 -0.03
N ILE A 124 13.72 21.86 0.79
CA ILE A 124 14.51 22.99 1.26
C ILE A 124 14.49 23.03 2.79
N GLY A 125 15.60 23.40 3.35
CA GLY A 125 15.75 23.61 4.78
C GLY A 125 16.42 24.94 5.07
N TRP A 126 15.94 25.63 6.10
CA TRP A 126 16.53 26.86 6.58
C TRP A 126 16.81 26.77 8.06
N ASN A 127 18.09 26.76 8.43
CA ASN A 127 18.56 26.79 9.81
C ASN A 127 18.60 28.24 10.29
N LEU A 128 17.44 28.75 10.72
CA LEU A 128 17.28 30.16 11.12
C LEU A 128 18.18 30.54 12.30
N HIS A 129 18.44 29.61 13.21
CA HIS A 129 19.33 29.82 14.35
C HIS A 129 20.79 30.11 13.97
N LYS A 130 21.18 29.86 12.70
CA LYS A 130 22.52 30.18 12.16
C LYS A 130 22.61 31.58 11.56
N GLU A 131 21.53 32.35 11.54
CA GLU A 131 21.52 33.71 11.01
C GLU A 131 22.13 34.68 12.00
N HIS A 132 22.85 35.71 11.51
CA HIS A 132 23.53 36.70 12.34
C HIS A 132 22.61 37.41 13.35
N PHE A 133 21.35 37.66 12.95
CA PHE A 133 20.38 38.30 13.86
C PHE A 133 19.91 37.40 15.01
N MET A 134 20.21 36.09 14.96
CA MET A 134 19.89 35.09 15.98
C MET A 134 21.08 34.79 16.94
N GLU A 135 22.29 35.26 16.65
CA GLU A 135 23.50 34.95 17.41
C GLU A 135 23.39 35.26 18.91
N ASN A 136 22.60 36.29 19.30
CA ASN A 136 22.41 36.71 20.67
C ASN A 136 21.26 35.94 21.38
N VAL A 137 20.57 35.03 20.68
CA VAL A 137 19.43 34.28 21.24
C VAL A 137 19.94 32.95 21.80
N THR A 138 20.52 32.98 22.99
CA THR A 138 21.15 31.80 23.62
C THR A 138 20.19 30.72 24.08
N VAL A 139 18.93 31.05 24.26
CA VAL A 139 17.86 30.10 24.66
C VAL A 139 17.46 29.16 23.53
N LEU A 140 17.65 29.58 22.29
CA LEU A 140 17.24 28.87 21.09
C LEU A 140 18.45 28.16 20.44
N ASN A 141 18.61 26.88 20.74
CA ASN A 141 19.74 26.10 20.21
C ASN A 141 19.53 25.68 18.77
N GLN A 142 18.28 25.41 18.40
CA GLN A 142 17.91 25.08 17.02
C GLN A 142 16.56 25.68 16.66
N LEU A 143 16.50 26.30 15.50
CA LEU A 143 15.27 26.66 14.80
C LEU A 143 15.47 26.37 13.33
N ARG A 144 14.79 25.35 12.81
CA ARG A 144 14.89 24.91 11.44
C ARG A 144 13.50 24.85 10.81
N PHE A 145 13.33 25.51 9.70
CA PHE A 145 12.17 25.35 8.83
C PHE A 145 12.50 24.37 7.71
N ARG A 146 11.53 23.53 7.38
CA ARG A 146 11.61 22.53 6.33
C ARG A 146 10.38 22.63 5.42
N ALA A 147 10.59 22.52 4.11
CA ALA A 147 9.51 22.32 3.16
C ALA A 147 9.96 21.30 2.12
N SER A 148 9.10 20.38 1.76
CA SER A 148 9.39 19.37 0.75
C SER A 148 8.15 19.07 -0.09
N THR A 149 8.41 18.70 -1.34
CA THR A 149 7.39 18.23 -2.28
C THR A 149 7.98 17.12 -3.13
N GLY A 150 7.14 16.19 -3.56
CA GLY A 150 7.62 15.12 -4.44
C GLY A 150 6.54 14.11 -4.78
N TYR A 151 6.91 13.18 -5.63
CA TYR A 151 6.11 12.03 -6.03
C TYR A 151 6.83 10.76 -5.66
N SER A 152 6.19 9.89 -4.90
CA SER A 152 6.59 8.52 -4.66
C SER A 152 5.69 7.55 -5.41
N GLY A 153 6.23 6.39 -5.76
CA GLY A 153 5.49 5.33 -6.42
C GLY A 153 5.45 4.07 -5.60
N SER A 154 4.33 3.37 -5.68
CA SER A 154 4.23 2.01 -5.16
C SER A 154 3.56 1.09 -6.17
N GLN A 155 3.93 -0.19 -6.10
CA GLN A 155 3.28 -1.28 -6.80
C GLN A 155 2.69 -2.19 -5.72
N ASN A 156 1.37 -2.29 -5.66
CA ASN A 156 0.70 -3.07 -4.63
C ASN A 156 -0.25 -4.08 -5.27
N PHE A 157 0.33 -4.95 -6.11
CA PHE A 157 -0.40 -6.04 -6.78
C PHE A 157 0.52 -7.23 -7.04
N ASN A 158 -0.12 -8.39 -7.25
CA ASN A 158 0.58 -9.64 -7.47
C ASN A 158 1.10 -9.78 -8.92
N SER A 159 2.06 -10.68 -9.11
CA SER A 159 2.53 -11.05 -10.45
C SER A 159 1.38 -11.52 -11.34
N TYR A 160 1.48 -11.21 -12.63
CA TYR A 160 0.54 -11.63 -13.70
C TYR A 160 -0.85 -10.99 -13.69
N GLN A 161 -1.14 -10.02 -12.83
CA GLN A 161 -2.43 -9.32 -12.87
C GLN A 161 -2.61 -8.39 -14.10
N ALA A 162 -1.51 -7.96 -14.70
CA ALA A 162 -1.55 -7.14 -15.90
C ALA A 162 -1.76 -7.96 -17.20
N ILE A 163 -1.62 -9.28 -17.16
CA ILE A 163 -1.70 -10.18 -18.32
C ILE A 163 -2.70 -11.29 -18.09
N ALA A 164 -3.34 -11.76 -19.18
CA ALA A 164 -4.22 -12.91 -19.12
C ALA A 164 -3.41 -14.19 -18.83
N SER A 165 -3.76 -14.86 -17.74
CA SER A 165 -3.16 -16.13 -17.34
C SER A 165 -4.16 -17.26 -17.47
N TYR A 166 -3.73 -18.39 -18.02
CA TYR A 166 -4.55 -19.56 -18.25
C TYR A 166 -4.04 -20.72 -17.39
N LYS A 167 -4.96 -21.55 -16.95
CA LYS A 167 -4.65 -22.81 -16.26
C LYS A 167 -5.26 -23.95 -17.06
N TYR A 168 -4.53 -25.05 -17.18
CA TYR A 168 -5.05 -26.27 -17.78
C TYR A 168 -6.00 -26.98 -16.79
N TYR A 169 -7.02 -27.61 -17.33
CA TYR A 169 -7.85 -28.54 -16.56
C TYR A 169 -7.02 -29.78 -16.19
N ASN A 170 -7.32 -30.35 -15.05
CA ASN A 170 -6.69 -31.62 -14.63
C ASN A 170 -7.29 -32.83 -15.37
N GLU A 171 -8.45 -32.65 -15.97
CA GLU A 171 -9.20 -33.67 -16.69
C GLU A 171 -9.09 -33.42 -18.19
N ASN A 172 -8.93 -34.50 -18.94
CA ASN A 172 -8.88 -34.44 -20.38
C ASN A 172 -10.26 -34.84 -20.95
N TYR A 173 -10.73 -34.13 -21.95
CA TYR A 173 -11.85 -34.48 -22.75
C TYR A 173 -11.35 -35.06 -24.09
N ASP A 174 -11.63 -36.33 -24.35
CA ASP A 174 -11.21 -37.05 -25.58
C ASP A 174 -9.70 -36.87 -25.90
N ASN A 175 -8.84 -37.02 -24.86
CA ASN A 175 -7.39 -36.79 -24.91
C ASN A 175 -6.97 -35.34 -25.23
N ILE A 176 -7.88 -34.39 -25.21
CA ILE A 176 -7.60 -32.98 -25.45
C ILE A 176 -7.51 -32.27 -24.09
N ILE A 177 -6.41 -31.54 -23.88
CA ILE A 177 -6.20 -30.73 -22.67
C ILE A 177 -6.90 -29.39 -22.86
N GLY A 178 -7.94 -29.14 -22.08
CA GLY A 178 -8.62 -27.85 -22.02
C GLY A 178 -7.90 -26.86 -21.09
N SER A 179 -8.10 -25.58 -21.34
CA SER A 179 -7.63 -24.52 -20.44
C SER A 179 -8.72 -23.52 -20.13
N TYR A 180 -8.61 -22.85 -19.00
CA TYR A 180 -9.51 -21.77 -18.62
C TYR A 180 -8.74 -20.55 -18.12
N LEU A 181 -9.34 -19.37 -18.29
CA LEU A 181 -8.77 -18.11 -17.84
C LEU A 181 -8.82 -18.03 -16.31
N MET A 182 -7.69 -17.74 -15.67
CA MET A 182 -7.59 -17.66 -14.20
C MET A 182 -8.13 -16.35 -13.63
N GLY A 183 -8.08 -15.28 -14.39
CA GLY A 183 -8.51 -13.95 -13.98
C GLY A 183 -8.53 -12.99 -15.17
N LEU A 184 -9.29 -11.92 -15.02
CA LEU A 184 -9.31 -10.85 -16.01
C LEU A 184 -7.99 -10.05 -15.93
N ALA A 185 -7.33 -9.92 -17.08
CA ALA A 185 -6.15 -9.09 -17.21
C ALA A 185 -6.51 -7.61 -17.16
N ASN A 186 -5.67 -6.81 -16.54
CA ASN A 186 -5.76 -5.36 -16.66
C ASN A 186 -4.45 -4.79 -17.24
N PRO A 187 -4.38 -4.59 -18.57
CA PRO A 187 -3.20 -4.03 -19.22
C PRO A 187 -2.92 -2.57 -18.83
N ASP A 188 -3.93 -1.88 -18.31
CA ASP A 188 -3.84 -0.48 -17.89
C ASP A 188 -3.33 -0.29 -16.45
N LEU A 189 -2.96 -1.40 -15.78
CA LEU A 189 -2.31 -1.33 -14.48
C LEU A 189 -1.03 -0.48 -14.55
N GLN A 190 -0.99 0.56 -13.75
CA GLN A 190 0.11 1.50 -13.69
C GLN A 190 0.51 1.79 -12.25
N TRP A 191 1.69 2.40 -12.09
CA TRP A 191 2.21 2.81 -10.81
C TRP A 191 1.20 3.69 -10.06
N GLN A 192 0.91 3.30 -8.83
CA GLN A 192 0.24 4.20 -7.89
C GLN A 192 1.21 5.33 -7.54
N LYS A 193 0.79 6.57 -7.75
CA LYS A 193 1.58 7.77 -7.47
C LYS A 193 1.03 8.52 -6.28
N THR A 194 1.89 8.84 -5.32
CA THR A 194 1.53 9.69 -4.19
C THR A 194 2.37 10.96 -4.25
N GLN A 195 1.69 12.09 -4.42
CA GLN A 195 2.25 13.40 -4.22
C GLN A 195 2.25 13.70 -2.73
N ASP A 196 3.40 14.02 -2.17
CA ASP A 196 3.57 14.42 -0.79
C ASP A 196 4.06 15.86 -0.73
N ASN A 197 3.36 16.71 0.02
CA ASN A 197 3.78 18.08 0.30
C ASN A 197 3.83 18.23 1.82
N ASN A 198 4.99 18.57 2.35
CA ASN A 198 5.23 18.70 3.78
C ASN A 198 5.86 20.06 4.10
N ILE A 199 5.44 20.65 5.20
CA ILE A 199 6.06 21.82 5.81
C ILE A 199 6.25 21.49 7.29
N GLY A 200 7.46 21.67 7.80
CA GLY A 200 7.80 21.35 9.19
C GLY A 200 8.69 22.39 9.83
N VAL A 201 8.68 22.37 11.15
CA VAL A 201 9.58 23.17 11.98
C VAL A 201 10.16 22.30 13.08
N ASP A 202 11.46 22.42 13.28
CA ASP A 202 12.21 21.79 14.37
C ASP A 202 12.74 22.89 15.29
N ILE A 203 12.46 22.77 16.58
CA ILE A 203 12.85 23.74 17.61
C ILE A 203 13.55 23.00 18.74
N THR A 204 14.73 23.46 19.14
CA THR A 204 15.40 23.02 20.37
C THR A 204 15.64 24.22 21.26
N LEU A 205 15.13 24.15 22.47
CA LEU A 205 15.27 25.22 23.51
C LEU A 205 16.10 24.70 24.65
N MET A 206 17.06 25.53 25.12
CA MET A 206 17.91 25.31 26.31
C MET A 206 18.59 23.94 26.34
N ASP A 207 18.86 23.35 25.17
CA ASP A 207 19.35 21.96 25.02
C ASP A 207 18.48 20.90 25.75
N ALA A 208 17.30 21.28 26.18
CA ALA A 208 16.42 20.46 27.02
C ALA A 208 15.09 20.11 26.34
N LEU A 209 14.50 21.01 25.58
CA LEU A 209 13.19 20.84 24.96
C LEU A 209 13.30 20.78 23.46
N ASP A 210 12.99 19.61 22.88
CA ASP A 210 12.88 19.42 21.43
C ASP A 210 11.41 19.38 21.02
N VAL A 211 11.04 20.20 20.06
CA VAL A 211 9.70 20.24 19.45
C VAL A 211 9.83 20.08 17.95
N THR A 212 9.13 19.11 17.40
CA THR A 212 8.95 18.95 15.96
C THR A 212 7.47 19.09 15.64
N PHE A 213 7.15 19.89 14.65
CA PHE A 213 5.80 20.06 14.13
C PHE A 213 5.80 19.95 12.61
N ASP A 214 4.92 19.10 12.07
CA ASP A 214 4.78 18.85 10.64
C ASP A 214 3.32 18.99 10.21
N CYS A 215 3.11 19.63 9.05
CA CYS A 215 1.84 19.68 8.34
C CYS A 215 2.03 19.06 6.96
N TYR A 216 1.16 18.14 6.57
CA TYR A 216 1.28 17.48 5.27
C TYR A 216 -0.03 17.38 4.51
N ILE A 217 0.12 17.29 3.20
CA ILE A 217 -0.96 16.97 2.26
C ILE A 217 -0.42 15.89 1.31
N LYS A 218 -1.02 14.70 1.37
CA LYS A 218 -0.70 13.58 0.47
C LYS A 218 -1.86 13.35 -0.48
N LYS A 219 -1.59 13.34 -1.78
CA LYS A 219 -2.57 13.02 -2.82
C LYS A 219 -2.12 11.75 -3.53
N THR A 220 -2.87 10.66 -3.37
CA THR A 220 -2.61 9.39 -4.04
C THR A 220 -3.50 9.24 -5.25
N GLN A 221 -2.89 8.98 -6.39
CA GLN A 221 -3.53 8.75 -7.68
C GLN A 221 -3.33 7.30 -8.12
N ASN A 222 -4.23 6.80 -8.96
CA ASN A 222 -4.19 5.44 -9.49
C ASN A 222 -4.19 4.38 -8.37
N LEU A 223 -4.95 4.62 -7.30
CA LEU A 223 -5.08 3.66 -6.21
C LEU A 223 -5.69 2.37 -6.74
N LEU A 224 -4.98 1.27 -6.57
CA LEU A 224 -5.40 -0.05 -7.01
C LEU A 224 -6.28 -0.69 -5.94
N THR A 225 -7.46 -1.18 -6.35
CA THR A 225 -8.38 -1.86 -5.46
C THR A 225 -9.05 -3.02 -6.20
N PRO A 226 -9.20 -4.19 -5.55
CA PRO A 226 -10.01 -5.25 -6.08
C PRO A 226 -11.48 -4.86 -6.03
N VAL A 227 -12.11 -4.86 -7.19
CA VAL A 227 -13.55 -4.60 -7.36
C VAL A 227 -14.25 -5.94 -7.48
N SER A 228 -15.25 -6.20 -6.63
CA SER A 228 -16.04 -7.43 -6.68
C SER A 228 -16.92 -7.43 -7.93
N LEU A 229 -16.90 -8.52 -8.67
CA LEU A 229 -17.73 -8.71 -9.86
C LEU A 229 -18.97 -9.56 -9.55
N PRO A 230 -20.06 -9.38 -10.31
CA PRO A 230 -21.22 -10.27 -10.19
C PRO A 230 -20.84 -11.70 -10.60
N PRO A 231 -21.47 -12.74 -10.03
CA PRO A 231 -21.19 -14.14 -10.35
C PRO A 231 -21.29 -14.47 -11.85
N SER A 232 -22.15 -13.77 -12.57
CA SER A 232 -22.31 -13.91 -14.04
C SER A 232 -21.07 -13.57 -14.85
N ALA A 233 -20.14 -12.81 -14.28
CA ALA A 233 -18.87 -12.49 -14.91
C ALA A 233 -17.87 -13.68 -14.93
N GLY A 234 -18.15 -14.75 -14.18
CA GLY A 234 -17.25 -15.90 -14.03
C GLY A 234 -16.04 -15.64 -13.13
N PHE A 235 -15.84 -14.43 -12.65
CA PHE A 235 -14.73 -14.03 -11.78
C PHE A 235 -15.23 -13.34 -10.52
N ARG A 236 -14.51 -13.52 -9.40
CA ARG A 236 -14.91 -12.92 -8.11
C ARG A 236 -14.55 -11.45 -8.03
N SER A 237 -13.43 -11.06 -8.62
CA SER A 237 -12.94 -9.70 -8.55
C SER A 237 -12.04 -9.35 -9.74
N TYR A 238 -11.92 -8.07 -9.98
CA TYR A 238 -11.07 -7.46 -10.97
C TYR A 238 -10.30 -6.32 -10.32
N THR A 239 -9.00 -6.23 -10.57
CA THR A 239 -8.18 -5.14 -10.00
C THR A 239 -8.22 -3.94 -10.94
N GLU A 240 -8.66 -2.80 -10.41
CA GLU A 240 -8.79 -1.56 -11.16
C GLU A 240 -8.20 -0.38 -10.40
N ASN A 241 -7.89 0.69 -11.15
CA ASN A 241 -7.54 1.97 -10.57
C ASN A 241 -8.79 2.62 -9.95
N LEU A 242 -8.88 2.64 -8.63
CA LEU A 242 -10.04 3.15 -7.89
C LEU A 242 -10.28 4.65 -8.13
N GLY A 243 -9.23 5.42 -8.37
CA GLY A 243 -9.30 6.86 -8.48
C GLY A 243 -8.25 7.57 -7.63
N GLU A 244 -8.67 8.60 -6.90
CA GLU A 244 -7.78 9.44 -6.13
C GLU A 244 -8.21 9.57 -4.67
N THR A 245 -7.23 9.62 -3.78
CA THR A 245 -7.45 9.92 -2.35
C THR A 245 -6.59 11.08 -1.91
N LYS A 246 -7.05 11.80 -0.90
CA LYS A 246 -6.34 12.92 -0.30
C LYS A 246 -6.29 12.76 1.22
N ASN A 247 -5.08 12.75 1.75
CA ASN A 247 -4.80 12.80 3.18
C ASN A 247 -4.27 14.17 3.54
N LYS A 248 -4.80 14.75 4.62
CA LYS A 248 -4.28 15.97 5.23
C LYS A 248 -4.06 15.69 6.70
N GLY A 249 -2.91 16.04 7.21
CA GLY A 249 -2.62 15.81 8.62
C GLY A 249 -1.65 16.81 9.20
N VAL A 250 -1.63 16.79 10.52
CA VAL A 250 -0.66 17.47 11.35
C VAL A 250 -0.08 16.47 12.33
N GLU A 251 1.20 16.59 12.60
CA GLU A 251 1.93 15.74 13.52
C GLU A 251 2.78 16.63 14.41
N PHE A 252 2.89 16.25 15.70
CA PHE A 252 3.82 16.89 16.59
C PHE A 252 4.53 15.87 17.46
N LYS A 253 5.77 16.20 17.84
CA LYS A 253 6.58 15.47 18.80
C LYS A 253 7.20 16.47 19.74
N VAL A 254 7.15 16.18 21.01
CA VAL A 254 7.78 16.97 22.07
C VAL A 254 8.60 16.02 22.94
N ASN A 255 9.86 16.34 23.13
CA ASN A 255 10.75 15.62 24.04
C ASN A 255 11.39 16.62 24.99
N TYR A 256 11.18 16.41 26.27
CA TYR A 256 11.73 17.26 27.31
C TYR A 256 12.70 16.49 28.22
N ARG A 257 13.95 16.87 28.16
CA ARG A 257 15.03 16.35 29.00
C ARG A 257 15.05 17.13 30.34
N ILE A 258 14.39 16.56 31.36
CA ILE A 258 14.21 17.22 32.67
C ILE A 258 15.50 17.18 33.47
N VAL A 259 16.20 16.04 33.43
CA VAL A 259 17.47 15.86 34.15
C VAL A 259 18.50 15.29 33.19
N ARG A 260 19.67 15.92 33.18
CA ARG A 260 20.85 15.45 32.47
C ARG A 260 22.07 15.71 33.34
N ASP A 261 22.38 14.76 34.21
CA ASP A 261 23.55 14.82 35.10
C ASP A 261 24.53 13.69 34.67
N ALA A 262 25.54 14.07 33.93
CA ALA A 262 26.54 13.13 33.42
C ALA A 262 27.49 12.64 34.52
N GLU A 263 27.67 13.40 35.63
CA GLU A 263 28.55 12.99 36.73
C GLU A 263 27.89 11.90 37.58
N ARG A 264 26.56 11.88 37.63
CA ARG A 264 25.78 10.91 38.40
C ARG A 264 25.13 9.83 37.53
N ASP A 265 25.42 9.79 36.21
CA ASP A 265 24.76 8.93 35.23
C ASP A 265 23.23 8.98 35.30
N LEU A 266 22.66 10.17 35.62
CA LEU A 266 21.24 10.37 35.81
C LEU A 266 20.64 11.09 34.60
N TYR A 267 19.74 10.41 33.89
CA TYR A 267 19.02 10.94 32.74
C TYR A 267 17.52 10.73 32.94
N PHE A 268 16.75 11.80 32.88
CA PHE A 268 15.29 11.69 32.89
C PHE A 268 14.68 12.58 31.81
N SER A 269 13.91 11.95 30.89
CA SER A 269 13.20 12.65 29.83
C SER A 269 11.76 12.18 29.72
N VAL A 270 10.89 13.09 29.30
CA VAL A 270 9.48 12.81 28.99
C VAL A 270 9.25 13.18 27.55
N PHE A 271 8.60 12.29 26.81
CA PHE A 271 8.22 12.56 25.44
C PHE A 271 6.73 12.37 25.24
N THR A 272 6.17 13.13 24.33
CA THR A 272 4.80 12.96 23.83
C THR A 272 4.77 13.19 22.33
N SER A 273 3.86 12.51 21.66
CA SER A 273 3.59 12.72 20.24
C SER A 273 2.10 12.59 19.98
N GLY A 274 1.63 13.31 18.98
CA GLY A 274 0.25 13.24 18.54
C GLY A 274 0.14 13.48 17.06
N MET A 275 -0.91 12.93 16.47
CA MET A 275 -1.22 13.12 15.05
C MET A 275 -2.71 13.27 14.84
N HIS A 276 -3.08 14.09 13.90
CA HIS A 276 -4.44 14.15 13.36
C HIS A 276 -4.39 14.03 11.86
N ASN A 277 -5.10 13.04 11.32
CA ASN A 277 -5.18 12.77 9.89
C ASN A 277 -6.63 12.71 9.42
N LYS A 278 -6.90 13.32 8.27
CA LYS A 278 -8.19 13.26 7.59
C LYS A 278 -8.00 12.72 6.19
N ASN A 279 -8.50 11.51 5.96
CA ASN A 279 -8.50 10.84 4.66
C ASN A 279 -9.83 11.06 3.94
N ARG A 280 -9.78 11.33 2.62
CA ARG A 280 -10.98 11.41 1.77
C ARG A 280 -10.68 10.89 0.38
N ILE A 281 -11.66 10.18 -0.18
CA ILE A 281 -11.71 9.84 -1.60
C ILE A 281 -12.09 11.10 -2.35
N THR A 282 -11.26 11.54 -3.29
CA THR A 282 -11.51 12.76 -4.09
C THR A 282 -12.06 12.45 -5.46
N LYS A 283 -11.80 11.23 -5.96
CA LYS A 283 -12.30 10.76 -7.26
C LYS A 283 -12.42 9.24 -7.22
N ILE A 284 -13.49 8.70 -7.80
CA ILE A 284 -13.66 7.27 -8.08
C ILE A 284 -13.63 7.03 -9.58
N SER A 285 -13.29 5.79 -10.01
CA SER A 285 -13.34 5.39 -11.42
C SER A 285 -14.80 5.37 -11.93
N ASP A 286 -14.96 5.53 -13.24
CA ASP A 286 -16.28 5.48 -13.87
C ASP A 286 -16.95 4.12 -13.66
N ALA A 287 -16.18 3.02 -13.73
CA ALA A 287 -16.66 1.68 -13.48
C ALA A 287 -17.20 1.52 -12.05
N LEU A 288 -16.46 2.03 -11.06
CA LEU A 288 -16.91 1.98 -9.66
C LEU A 288 -18.14 2.88 -9.42
N SER A 289 -18.22 4.02 -10.12
CA SER A 289 -19.40 4.90 -10.08
C SER A 289 -20.64 4.20 -10.64
N LEU A 290 -20.52 3.49 -11.77
CA LEU A 290 -21.59 2.70 -12.36
C LEU A 290 -22.03 1.57 -11.42
N MET A 291 -21.08 0.82 -10.86
CA MET A 291 -21.40 -0.23 -9.88
C MET A 291 -22.15 0.29 -8.66
N ASN A 292 -21.78 1.47 -8.16
CA ASN A 292 -22.51 2.09 -7.05
C ASN A 292 -23.96 2.43 -7.46
N LYS A 293 -24.18 2.95 -8.69
CA LYS A 293 -25.51 3.26 -9.23
C LYS A 293 -26.37 2.02 -9.41
N ASP A 294 -25.80 0.95 -9.98
CA ASP A 294 -26.51 -0.32 -10.18
C ASP A 294 -26.94 -0.92 -8.84
N ARG A 295 -26.05 -0.91 -7.83
CA ARG A 295 -26.39 -1.36 -6.49
C ARG A 295 -27.47 -0.53 -5.81
N ASP A 296 -27.48 0.78 -6.08
CA ASP A 296 -28.54 1.66 -5.55
C ASP A 296 -29.88 1.45 -6.29
N ALA A 297 -29.85 1.12 -7.57
CA ALA A 297 -31.04 0.77 -8.36
C ALA A 297 -31.66 -0.56 -7.92
N ASP A 298 -30.84 -1.58 -7.64
CA ASP A 298 -31.31 -2.87 -7.13
C ASP A 298 -31.99 -2.73 -5.76
N LYS A 299 -31.57 -1.80 -4.92
CA LYS A 299 -32.17 -1.53 -3.62
C LYS A 299 -33.54 -0.82 -3.70
N THR A 300 -33.81 -0.11 -4.79
CA THR A 300 -35.07 0.63 -4.96
C THR A 300 -36.22 -0.18 -5.55
N GLY A 301 -36.03 -1.48 -5.78
CA GLY A 301 -37.14 -2.41 -6.09
C GLY A 301 -37.78 -2.21 -7.47
N GLY A 302 -37.10 -1.58 -8.42
CA GLY A 302 -37.60 -1.31 -9.76
C GLY A 302 -37.35 -2.38 -10.82
N GLY A 303 -36.71 -3.49 -10.48
CA GLY A 303 -36.45 -4.59 -11.40
C GLY A 303 -37.47 -5.72 -11.20
N GLY A 304 -38.19 -6.10 -12.24
CA GLY A 304 -39.14 -7.22 -12.26
C GLY A 304 -38.49 -8.54 -11.83
N GLY A 305 -38.30 -8.70 -10.55
CA GLY A 305 -37.75 -9.90 -9.94
C GLY A 305 -38.74 -11.05 -10.04
N ASN A 306 -38.27 -12.20 -10.50
CA ASN A 306 -38.98 -13.43 -10.43
C ASN A 306 -39.36 -13.71 -8.97
N PRO A 307 -40.67 -13.78 -8.59
CA PRO A 307 -41.10 -13.94 -7.22
C PRO A 307 -40.73 -15.32 -6.61
N ASN A 308 -40.12 -16.21 -7.39
CA ASN A 308 -39.68 -17.54 -6.95
C ASN A 308 -38.17 -17.65 -6.67
N LEU A 309 -37.41 -16.57 -6.80
CA LEU A 309 -36.08 -16.57 -6.26
C LEU A 309 -36.20 -16.28 -4.77
N GLU A 310 -35.84 -17.27 -3.95
CA GLU A 310 -35.72 -17.12 -2.50
C GLU A 310 -35.09 -15.79 -2.13
N GLU A 311 -35.84 -15.02 -1.38
CA GLU A 311 -35.40 -13.74 -0.83
C GLU A 311 -33.96 -13.83 -0.34
N ASN A 312 -32.96 -13.31 -1.21
CA ASN A 312 -31.88 -12.61 -0.59
C ASN A 312 -30.62 -13.29 -0.09
N SER A 313 -29.92 -14.00 -0.88
CA SER A 313 -28.49 -14.17 -0.60
C SER A 313 -27.60 -13.00 -1.08
N ALA A 314 -28.07 -12.18 -2.00
CA ALA A 314 -27.27 -11.08 -2.58
C ALA A 314 -27.37 -9.75 -1.78
N ILE A 315 -28.51 -9.51 -1.09
CA ILE A 315 -28.74 -8.24 -0.39
C ILE A 315 -28.16 -8.26 1.04
N THR A 316 -27.94 -9.45 1.61
CA THR A 316 -27.51 -9.60 3.01
C THR A 316 -26.01 -9.63 3.21
N LYS A 317 -25.18 -9.71 2.16
CA LYS A 317 -23.73 -9.68 2.32
C LYS A 317 -23.21 -8.25 2.38
N PRO A 318 -22.52 -7.84 3.46
CA PRO A 318 -21.90 -6.53 3.52
C PRO A 318 -20.90 -6.39 2.37
N SER A 319 -21.03 -5.31 1.62
CA SER A 319 -20.13 -4.99 0.52
C SER A 319 -19.43 -3.67 0.79
N VAL A 320 -18.16 -3.59 0.40
CA VAL A 320 -17.41 -2.34 0.49
C VAL A 320 -18.00 -1.34 -0.51
N ARG A 321 -18.25 -0.12 -0.05
CA ARG A 321 -18.73 1.00 -0.88
C ARG A 321 -17.75 2.15 -0.78
N TYR A 322 -17.26 2.59 -1.91
CA TYR A 322 -16.42 3.78 -2.02
C TYR A 322 -17.21 4.90 -2.68
N ALA A 323 -17.27 6.07 -2.04
CA ALA A 323 -17.93 7.24 -2.57
C ALA A 323 -17.06 8.49 -2.42
N GLU A 324 -17.16 9.41 -3.36
CA GLU A 324 -16.43 10.67 -3.31
C GLU A 324 -16.81 11.48 -2.06
N GLY A 325 -15.81 12.12 -1.46
CA GLY A 325 -15.96 12.88 -0.22
C GLY A 325 -15.94 12.07 1.06
N GLN A 326 -16.05 10.74 0.98
CA GLN A 326 -16.01 9.84 2.14
C GLN A 326 -14.57 9.40 2.47
N SER A 327 -14.40 8.91 3.70
CA SER A 327 -13.16 8.22 4.08
C SER A 327 -13.06 6.86 3.40
N MET A 328 -11.84 6.38 3.14
CA MET A 328 -11.63 4.99 2.72
C MET A 328 -12.05 3.98 3.78
N ASP A 329 -12.00 4.38 5.05
CA ASP A 329 -12.34 3.56 6.21
C ASP A 329 -13.81 3.76 6.64
N ALA A 330 -14.66 4.38 5.78
CA ALA A 330 -16.05 4.61 6.09
C ALA A 330 -16.81 3.29 6.19
N ILE A 331 -17.43 3.06 7.34
CA ILE A 331 -18.32 1.91 7.57
C ILE A 331 -19.73 2.31 7.16
N TRP A 332 -20.26 1.60 6.20
CA TRP A 332 -21.64 1.77 5.74
C TRP A 332 -22.53 0.74 6.44
N ALA A 333 -23.44 1.21 7.25
CA ALA A 333 -24.39 0.37 7.97
C ALA A 333 -25.79 0.96 7.91
N VAL A 334 -26.78 0.10 7.90
CA VAL A 334 -28.19 0.50 8.06
C VAL A 334 -28.41 0.75 9.55
N ARG A 335 -29.05 1.86 9.91
CA ARG A 335 -29.34 2.18 11.30
C ARG A 335 -30.43 1.26 11.82
N SER A 336 -30.12 0.45 12.81
CA SER A 336 -31.08 -0.35 13.52
C SER A 336 -31.90 0.54 14.47
N LEU A 337 -33.22 0.34 14.49
CA LEU A 337 -34.16 0.97 15.42
C LEU A 337 -34.46 0.07 16.64
N GLY A 338 -33.80 -1.09 16.70
CA GLY A 338 -34.00 -2.09 17.74
C GLY A 338 -34.85 -3.25 17.27
N ILE A 339 -35.36 -4.03 18.24
CA ILE A 339 -36.19 -5.22 17.99
C ILE A 339 -37.67 -4.82 18.16
N ASP A 340 -38.46 -5.11 17.15
CA ASP A 340 -39.92 -4.98 17.26
C ASP A 340 -40.47 -5.97 18.31
N PRO A 341 -41.06 -5.47 19.40
CA PRO A 341 -41.55 -6.32 20.48
C PRO A 341 -42.73 -7.23 20.06
N ALA A 342 -43.40 -6.89 18.96
CA ALA A 342 -44.54 -7.69 18.48
C ALA A 342 -44.10 -8.88 17.61
N THR A 343 -43.03 -8.73 16.85
CA THR A 343 -42.56 -9.74 15.90
C THR A 343 -41.25 -10.40 16.30
N GLY A 344 -40.51 -9.80 17.24
CA GLY A 344 -39.16 -10.24 17.63
C GLY A 344 -38.10 -10.01 16.55
N LYS A 345 -38.41 -9.29 15.46
CA LYS A 345 -37.49 -9.01 14.36
C LYS A 345 -36.79 -7.67 14.54
N GLU A 346 -35.58 -7.58 14.04
CA GLU A 346 -34.84 -6.32 14.01
C GLU A 346 -35.46 -5.36 12.98
N VAL A 347 -35.65 -4.11 13.40
CA VAL A 347 -36.22 -3.04 12.58
C VAL A 347 -35.13 -2.10 12.16
N PHE A 348 -35.06 -1.79 10.89
CA PHE A 348 -34.07 -0.88 10.30
C PHE A 348 -34.71 0.39 9.77
N LEU A 349 -33.97 1.49 9.85
CA LEU A 349 -34.40 2.77 9.26
C LEU A 349 -34.37 2.66 7.72
N ASP A 350 -35.49 2.99 7.08
CA ASP A 350 -35.54 3.10 5.62
C ASP A 350 -34.60 4.25 5.16
N PRO A 351 -33.86 4.13 4.04
CA PRO A 351 -33.05 5.19 3.48
C PRO A 351 -33.81 6.48 3.16
N LYS A 352 -35.12 6.43 3.07
CA LYS A 352 -35.99 7.58 2.81
C LYS A 352 -36.53 8.27 4.07
N GLY A 353 -36.22 7.75 5.25
CA GLY A 353 -36.66 8.30 6.55
C GLY A 353 -37.91 7.64 7.12
#